data_1d9b57bc9fa8dc979b7d24a261a45f6d
#
_entry.id   1d9b57bc9fa8dc979b7d24a261a45f6d
#
_cell.length_a   1.000
_cell.length_b   1.000
_cell.length_c   1.000
_cell.angle_alpha   90.00
_cell.angle_beta   90.00
_cell.angle_gamma   90.00
#
_symmetry.space_group_name_H-M   'P 1'
#
loop_
_entity.id
_entity.type
_entity.pdbx_description
1 polymer ?
#
loop_
_entity_poly.entity_id
_entity_poly.type
_entity_poly.pdbx_seq_one_letter_code
_entity_poly.pdbx_strand_id
1 'polypeptide(L)'
;ILGAFAASILSTASHAAAQGRAATKPVAAQATDPEFAKLVKEWTTRPEFSSPLVDFLPLKEGIPTPKDALGRHIGTPNRLTTTAEAYAYYRALEKASPRVKIVLIGKTDEGRDQMIVNISNEQTIRDIELHRGYLGQIADPRKYTEAQMKDVIAKAKPIYYLSGGQHSPETGPPEMLMELAYRLVADDSPMYQGIRDNVIVAINPVVEPDGRDRIVDWYHRHKIDETDERTDSGGPPYWGKYVFHDNNRDINYSQLTTKALLDRYLQWRPPVV
;
A
#
# COMPACT_ATOMS: atom_id res chain seq x y z
N ILE A 1 -41.24 63.85 25.03
CA ILE A 1 -40.27 63.85 26.13
C ILE A 1 -39.33 62.66 25.84
N LEU A 2 -38.12 63.00 25.38
CA LEU A 2 -37.05 62.00 25.09
C LEU A 2 -36.33 61.69 26.41
N GLY A 3 -36.16 60.40 26.69
CA GLY A 3 -35.25 59.86 27.68
C GLY A 3 -34.17 59.02 27.10
N ALA A 4 -32.91 59.48 27.07
CA ALA A 4 -31.77 58.81 26.63
C ALA A 4 -31.25 57.82 27.72
N PHE A 5 -31.13 56.53 27.39
CA PHE A 5 -30.40 55.56 28.21
C PHE A 5 -29.00 55.34 27.59
N ALA A 6 -28.01 55.80 28.40
CA ALA A 6 -26.61 55.47 28.08
C ALA A 6 -26.26 54.12 28.68
N ALA A 7 -25.95 53.14 27.87
CA ALA A 7 -25.43 51.85 28.29
C ALA A 7 -23.89 51.87 28.26
N SER A 8 -23.29 51.80 29.44
CA SER A 8 -21.84 51.63 29.60
C SER A 8 -21.45 50.20 29.29
N ILE A 9 -20.66 49.98 28.22
CA ILE A 9 -20.05 48.70 27.90
C ILE A 9 -18.71 48.62 28.63
N LEU A 10 -18.65 47.81 29.69
CA LEU A 10 -17.37 47.39 30.27
C LEU A 10 -16.67 46.40 29.31
N SER A 11 -15.57 46.85 28.74
CA SER A 11 -14.66 46.02 27.97
C SER A 11 -13.77 45.20 28.92
N THR A 12 -14.05 43.92 29.07
CA THR A 12 -13.11 42.98 29.71
C THR A 12 -12.11 42.51 28.69
N ALA A 13 -10.91 43.08 28.72
CA ALA A 13 -9.78 42.60 27.95
C ALA A 13 -9.30 41.26 28.52
N SER A 14 -9.66 40.14 27.88
CA SER A 14 -9.07 38.82 28.15
C SER A 14 -7.64 38.80 27.65
N HIS A 15 -6.70 38.78 28.58
CA HIS A 15 -5.29 38.45 28.24
C HIS A 15 -5.23 36.97 27.89
N ALA A 16 -5.29 36.66 26.60
CA ALA A 16 -4.87 35.33 26.09
C ALA A 16 -3.36 35.25 26.26
N ALA A 17 -2.91 34.45 27.23
CA ALA A 17 -1.53 34.10 27.39
C ALA A 17 -1.08 33.35 26.10
N ALA A 18 -0.22 33.96 25.33
CA ALA A 18 0.48 33.33 24.23
C ALA A 18 1.38 32.22 24.82
N GLN A 19 0.85 30.99 24.82
CA GLN A 19 1.69 29.82 25.07
C GLN A 19 2.74 29.74 23.95
N GLY A 20 3.98 30.04 24.32
CA GLY A 20 5.13 29.97 23.43
C GLY A 20 5.20 28.55 22.82
N ARG A 21 4.88 28.46 21.55
CA ARG A 21 5.13 27.27 20.74
C ARG A 21 6.64 27.08 20.73
N ALA A 22 7.14 26.09 21.48
CA ALA A 22 8.54 25.71 21.44
C ALA A 22 8.93 25.52 20.00
N ALA A 23 9.91 26.28 19.52
CA ALA A 23 10.44 26.13 18.19
C ALA A 23 11.04 24.71 18.08
N THR A 24 10.33 23.82 17.43
CA THR A 24 10.87 22.51 17.06
C THR A 24 12.07 22.75 16.15
N LYS A 25 13.24 22.25 16.54
CA LYS A 25 14.42 22.26 15.66
C LYS A 25 14.00 21.71 14.29
N PRO A 26 14.43 22.31 13.18
CA PRO A 26 14.18 21.77 11.87
C PRO A 26 14.69 20.33 11.85
N VAL A 27 13.80 19.37 11.61
CA VAL A 27 14.21 18.00 11.33
C VAL A 27 15.01 18.08 10.03
N ALA A 28 16.25 17.61 10.04
CA ALA A 28 17.05 17.54 8.83
C ALA A 28 16.23 16.81 7.74
N ALA A 29 16.20 17.39 6.54
CA ALA A 29 15.48 16.76 5.43
C ALA A 29 16.04 15.35 5.19
N GLN A 30 15.15 14.37 5.07
CA GLN A 30 15.54 12.99 4.78
C GLN A 30 16.29 12.94 3.45
N ALA A 31 17.39 12.19 3.40
CA ALA A 31 18.13 11.97 2.17
C ALA A 31 17.25 11.26 1.11
N THR A 32 17.48 11.59 -0.15
CA THR A 32 16.78 10.98 -1.28
C THR A 32 17.78 10.39 -2.27
N ASP A 33 17.33 9.42 -3.06
CA ASP A 33 18.13 8.78 -4.10
C ASP A 33 18.22 9.69 -5.35
N PRO A 34 19.39 10.27 -5.67
CA PRO A 34 19.52 11.16 -6.81
C PRO A 34 19.44 10.43 -8.15
N GLU A 35 19.81 9.15 -8.19
CA GLU A 35 19.71 8.33 -9.40
C GLU A 35 18.25 8.06 -9.72
N PHE A 36 17.44 7.69 -8.71
CA PHE A 36 16.00 7.50 -8.89
C PHE A 36 15.33 8.74 -9.48
N ALA A 37 15.57 9.90 -8.90
CA ALA A 37 14.97 11.15 -9.36
C ALA A 37 15.31 11.46 -10.83
N LYS A 38 16.58 11.20 -11.23
CA LYS A 38 17.02 11.35 -12.63
C LYS A 38 16.27 10.37 -13.55
N LEU A 39 16.22 9.10 -13.16
CA LEU A 39 15.63 8.03 -13.98
C LEU A 39 14.10 8.19 -14.12
N VAL A 40 13.39 8.56 -13.08
CA VAL A 40 11.95 8.87 -13.16
C VAL A 40 11.69 9.96 -14.20
N LYS A 41 12.48 11.03 -14.17
CA LYS A 41 12.35 12.11 -15.17
C LYS A 41 12.65 11.63 -16.59
N GLU A 42 13.64 10.76 -16.76
CA GLU A 42 14.02 10.20 -18.05
C GLU A 42 12.96 9.24 -18.60
N TRP A 43 12.39 8.38 -17.73
CA TRP A 43 11.42 7.36 -18.13
C TRP A 43 9.98 7.87 -18.22
N THR A 44 9.68 9.04 -17.65
CA THR A 44 8.35 9.65 -17.73
C THR A 44 8.13 10.20 -19.13
N THR A 45 7.27 9.53 -19.89
CA THR A 45 7.03 9.83 -21.31
C THR A 45 6.30 11.16 -21.52
N ARG A 46 5.51 11.62 -20.55
CA ARG A 46 4.81 12.89 -20.58
C ARG A 46 4.78 13.55 -19.20
N PRO A 47 4.98 14.86 -19.09
CA PRO A 47 5.06 15.57 -17.80
C PRO A 47 3.86 15.36 -16.88
N GLU A 48 2.65 15.25 -17.45
CA GLU A 48 1.41 15.01 -16.71
C GLU A 48 1.33 13.66 -16.01
N PHE A 49 2.22 12.73 -16.33
CA PHE A 49 2.32 11.43 -15.66
C PHE A 49 3.26 11.46 -14.44
N SER A 50 3.92 12.58 -14.19
CA SER A 50 4.73 12.78 -12.99
C SER A 50 3.93 13.43 -11.87
N SER A 51 4.36 13.16 -10.63
CA SER A 51 3.80 13.79 -9.43
C SER A 51 4.91 14.05 -8.42
N PRO A 52 4.89 15.19 -7.70
CA PRO A 52 5.82 15.46 -6.60
C PRO A 52 5.77 14.41 -5.47
N LEU A 53 4.79 13.53 -5.46
CA LEU A 53 4.68 12.43 -4.49
C LEU A 53 5.55 11.23 -4.87
N VAL A 54 5.97 11.13 -6.14
CA VAL A 54 6.66 9.95 -6.68
C VAL A 54 7.93 10.28 -7.47
N ASP A 55 8.31 11.55 -7.60
CA ASP A 55 9.47 11.99 -8.37
C ASP A 55 10.81 11.88 -7.61
N PHE A 56 10.78 11.41 -6.39
CA PHE A 56 11.94 11.12 -5.55
C PHE A 56 11.77 9.79 -4.82
N LEU A 57 12.86 9.20 -4.32
CA LEU A 57 12.81 8.03 -3.43
C LEU A 57 13.52 8.38 -2.11
N PRO A 58 12.84 8.33 -0.95
CA PRO A 58 13.48 8.59 0.33
C PRO A 58 14.48 7.48 0.66
N LEU A 59 15.63 7.80 1.25
CA LEU A 59 16.59 6.82 1.75
C LEU A 59 16.45 6.67 3.26
N LYS A 60 16.44 5.44 3.73
CA LYS A 60 16.40 5.10 5.15
C LYS A 60 17.42 4.03 5.47
N GLU A 61 18.35 4.35 6.35
CA GLU A 61 19.38 3.40 6.79
C GLU A 61 18.74 2.09 7.30
N GLY A 62 19.27 0.96 6.87
CA GLY A 62 18.80 -0.37 7.25
C GLY A 62 17.54 -0.85 6.54
N ILE A 63 16.87 -0.02 5.73
CA ILE A 63 15.70 -0.42 4.95
C ILE A 63 16.10 -0.58 3.48
N PRO A 64 16.05 -1.81 2.92
CA PRO A 64 16.44 -2.03 1.53
C PRO A 64 15.48 -1.36 0.56
N THR A 65 16.02 -0.59 -0.37
CA THR A 65 15.26 -0.06 -1.50
C THR A 65 14.87 -1.19 -2.46
N PRO A 66 13.89 -0.99 -3.36
CA PRO A 66 13.65 -1.95 -4.44
C PRO A 66 14.91 -2.26 -5.25
N LYS A 67 15.76 -1.25 -5.51
CA LYS A 67 17.03 -1.43 -6.22
C LYS A 67 18.01 -2.35 -5.47
N ASP A 68 18.11 -2.23 -4.15
CA ASP A 68 19.00 -3.08 -3.35
C ASP A 68 18.60 -4.56 -3.43
N ALA A 69 17.30 -4.83 -3.51
CA ALA A 69 16.77 -6.19 -3.56
C ALA A 69 16.67 -6.78 -4.97
N LEU A 70 16.29 -5.95 -5.97
CA LEU A 70 15.99 -6.38 -7.34
C LEU A 70 17.14 -6.08 -8.33
N GLY A 71 18.17 -5.33 -7.90
CA GLY A 71 19.22 -4.84 -8.77
C GLY A 71 18.79 -3.72 -9.73
N ARG A 72 17.54 -3.22 -9.60
CA ARG A 72 16.98 -2.16 -10.44
C ARG A 72 15.90 -1.37 -9.71
N HIS A 73 15.67 -0.14 -10.12
CA HIS A 73 14.51 0.63 -9.67
C HIS A 73 13.21 0.08 -10.27
N ILE A 74 12.11 0.28 -9.57
CA ILE A 74 10.77 0.03 -10.12
C ILE A 74 10.55 0.98 -11.30
N GLY A 75 9.90 0.48 -12.33
CA GLY A 75 9.68 1.24 -13.57
C GLY A 75 10.82 1.18 -14.57
N THR A 76 11.91 0.44 -14.29
CA THR A 76 12.98 0.21 -15.27
C THR A 76 12.39 -0.31 -16.57
N PRO A 77 12.64 0.36 -17.72
CA PRO A 77 12.09 -0.04 -19.01
C PRO A 77 12.44 -1.49 -19.37
N ASN A 78 11.50 -2.17 -20.01
CA ASN A 78 11.66 -3.55 -20.48
C ASN A 78 11.95 -4.58 -19.36
N ARG A 79 11.53 -4.30 -18.13
CA ARG A 79 11.69 -5.18 -16.96
C ARG A 79 10.38 -5.32 -16.22
N LEU A 80 9.96 -6.56 -16.03
CA LEU A 80 8.86 -6.95 -15.16
C LEU A 80 9.39 -7.86 -14.07
N THR A 81 8.79 -7.76 -12.89
CA THR A 81 9.19 -8.54 -11.70
C THR A 81 8.35 -9.81 -11.61
N THR A 82 8.99 -10.96 -11.41
CA THR A 82 8.30 -12.21 -11.11
C THR A 82 7.66 -12.17 -9.72
N THR A 83 6.69 -13.03 -9.48
CA THR A 83 6.09 -13.20 -8.15
C THR A 83 7.16 -13.56 -7.10
N ALA A 84 8.10 -14.43 -7.44
CA ALA A 84 9.18 -14.83 -6.54
C ALA A 84 10.08 -13.66 -6.14
N GLU A 85 10.48 -12.81 -7.09
CA GLU A 85 11.28 -11.60 -6.82
C GLU A 85 10.51 -10.60 -5.95
N ALA A 86 9.25 -10.32 -6.28
CA ALA A 86 8.40 -9.42 -5.50
C ALA A 86 8.25 -9.92 -4.05
N TYR A 87 7.97 -11.20 -3.88
CA TYR A 87 7.80 -11.79 -2.55
C TYR A 87 9.11 -11.83 -1.74
N ALA A 88 10.24 -12.06 -2.39
CA ALA A 88 11.54 -11.96 -1.74
C ALA A 88 11.79 -10.53 -1.24
N TYR A 89 11.43 -9.51 -2.02
CA TYR A 89 11.54 -8.12 -1.61
C TYR A 89 10.65 -7.80 -0.40
N TYR A 90 9.37 -8.20 -0.39
CA TYR A 90 8.51 -7.96 0.77
C TYR A 90 9.01 -8.66 2.04
N ARG A 91 9.56 -9.87 1.92
CA ARG A 91 10.21 -10.56 3.05
C ARG A 91 11.46 -9.84 3.54
N ALA A 92 12.22 -9.22 2.64
CA ALA A 92 13.36 -8.38 3.01
C ALA A 92 12.91 -7.14 3.79
N LEU A 93 11.81 -6.49 3.40
CA LEU A 93 11.20 -5.38 4.15
C LEU A 93 10.71 -5.82 5.53
N GLU A 94 10.04 -6.96 5.65
CA GLU A 94 9.58 -7.50 6.95
C GLU A 94 10.77 -7.78 7.87
N LYS A 95 11.85 -8.35 7.34
CA LYS A 95 13.08 -8.60 8.11
C LYS A 95 13.75 -7.31 8.57
N ALA A 96 13.70 -6.27 7.74
CA ALA A 96 14.38 -5.00 8.00
C ALA A 96 13.58 -4.04 8.90
N SER A 97 12.27 -4.22 9.04
CA SER A 97 11.42 -3.26 9.74
C SER A 97 10.31 -3.89 10.56
N PRO A 98 10.17 -3.53 11.84
CA PRO A 98 9.03 -3.93 12.69
C PRO A 98 7.69 -3.27 12.27
N ARG A 99 7.70 -2.43 11.24
CA ARG A 99 6.50 -1.80 10.64
C ARG A 99 5.78 -2.70 9.65
N VAL A 100 6.36 -3.86 9.34
CA VAL A 100 5.85 -4.79 8.31
C VAL A 100 5.50 -6.12 8.93
N LYS A 101 4.36 -6.69 8.53
CA LYS A 101 3.94 -8.06 8.90
C LYS A 101 3.32 -8.75 7.69
N ILE A 102 3.95 -9.84 7.27
CA ILE A 102 3.44 -10.70 6.20
C ILE A 102 2.54 -11.79 6.78
N VAL A 103 1.43 -12.04 6.13
CA VAL A 103 0.52 -13.14 6.43
C VAL A 103 0.27 -13.94 5.17
N LEU A 104 0.51 -15.23 5.21
CA LEU A 104 0.12 -16.14 4.14
C LEU A 104 -1.37 -16.43 4.28
N ILE A 105 -2.11 -16.27 3.18
CA ILE A 105 -3.57 -16.42 3.16
C ILE A 105 -4.03 -17.67 2.40
N GLY A 106 -3.15 -18.31 1.65
CA GLY A 106 -3.44 -19.51 0.90
C GLY A 106 -2.38 -19.88 -0.11
N LYS A 107 -2.74 -20.78 -1.00
CA LYS A 107 -1.97 -21.22 -2.15
C LYS A 107 -2.79 -21.02 -3.42
N THR A 108 -2.10 -20.76 -4.53
CA THR A 108 -2.70 -20.79 -5.86
C THR A 108 -2.85 -22.23 -6.36
N ASP A 109 -3.49 -22.38 -7.53
CA ASP A 109 -3.65 -23.70 -8.19
C ASP A 109 -2.32 -24.32 -8.59
N GLU A 110 -1.28 -23.53 -8.85
CA GLU A 110 0.09 -23.99 -9.12
C GLU A 110 0.95 -24.09 -7.85
N GLY A 111 0.38 -23.89 -6.66
CA GLY A 111 1.06 -24.07 -5.37
C GLY A 111 1.88 -22.86 -4.90
N ARG A 112 1.81 -21.72 -5.58
CA ARG A 112 2.48 -20.47 -5.11
C ARG A 112 1.79 -19.93 -3.88
N ASP A 113 2.55 -19.26 -3.03
CA ASP A 113 2.00 -18.54 -1.87
C ASP A 113 1.11 -17.39 -2.32
N GLN A 114 0.03 -17.16 -1.58
CA GLN A 114 -0.69 -15.90 -1.57
C GLN A 114 -0.42 -15.18 -0.26
N MET A 115 -0.08 -13.91 -0.30
CA MET A 115 0.28 -13.15 0.89
C MET A 115 -0.43 -11.81 0.98
N ILE A 116 -0.57 -11.33 2.21
CA ILE A 116 -0.90 -9.95 2.53
C ILE A 116 0.26 -9.34 3.31
N VAL A 117 0.70 -8.18 2.89
CA VAL A 117 1.73 -7.38 3.55
C VAL A 117 1.04 -6.27 4.31
N ASN A 118 1.04 -6.33 5.63
CA ASN A 118 0.45 -5.30 6.48
C ASN A 118 1.55 -4.31 6.90
N ILE A 119 1.29 -3.02 6.72
CA ILE A 119 2.22 -1.95 7.06
C ILE A 119 1.52 -0.91 7.92
N SER A 120 2.11 -0.56 9.05
CA SER A 120 1.64 0.47 9.97
C SER A 120 2.78 0.90 10.90
N ASN A 121 2.52 1.68 11.95
CA ASN A 121 3.52 1.90 12.97
C ASN A 121 3.81 0.62 13.75
N GLU A 122 4.95 0.58 14.43
CA GLU A 122 5.47 -0.61 15.09
C GLU A 122 4.52 -1.17 16.17
N GLN A 123 3.89 -0.30 16.95
CA GLN A 123 2.94 -0.73 17.98
C GLN A 123 1.71 -1.38 17.35
N THR A 124 1.17 -0.79 16.30
CA THR A 124 0.01 -1.34 15.59
C THR A 124 0.33 -2.71 14.97
N ILE A 125 1.53 -2.87 14.41
CA ILE A 125 1.94 -4.17 13.85
C ILE A 125 2.11 -5.22 14.94
N ARG A 126 2.64 -4.86 16.11
CA ARG A 126 2.69 -5.79 17.26
C ARG A 126 1.29 -6.20 17.72
N ASP A 127 0.34 -5.26 17.71
CA ASP A 127 -1.02 -5.44 18.22
C ASP A 127 -2.04 -5.70 17.10
N ILE A 128 -1.60 -6.16 15.94
CA ILE A 128 -2.44 -6.24 14.74
C ILE A 128 -3.70 -7.12 14.95
N GLU A 129 -3.58 -8.19 15.75
CA GLU A 129 -4.72 -9.05 16.07
C GLU A 129 -5.74 -8.35 16.98
N LEU A 130 -5.30 -7.43 17.84
CA LEU A 130 -6.19 -6.60 18.65
C LEU A 130 -7.02 -5.67 17.74
N HIS A 131 -6.38 -5.02 16.77
CA HIS A 131 -7.08 -4.19 15.79
C HIS A 131 -8.06 -5.00 14.94
N ARG A 132 -7.70 -6.22 14.54
CA ARG A 132 -8.63 -7.16 13.90
C ARG A 132 -9.85 -7.42 14.78
N GLY A 133 -9.64 -7.62 16.07
CA GLY A 133 -10.72 -7.80 17.06
C GLY A 133 -11.64 -6.57 17.13
N TYR A 134 -11.09 -5.36 17.17
CA TYR A 134 -11.87 -4.12 17.15
C TYR A 134 -12.72 -3.97 15.88
N LEU A 135 -12.13 -4.24 14.71
CA LEU A 135 -12.89 -4.21 13.45
C LEU A 135 -14.02 -5.24 13.42
N GLY A 136 -13.79 -6.41 14.02
CA GLY A 136 -14.85 -7.43 14.21
C GLY A 136 -16.00 -6.92 15.07
N GLN A 137 -15.71 -6.19 16.14
CA GLN A 137 -16.73 -5.59 17.01
C GLN A 137 -17.49 -4.46 16.30
N ILE A 138 -16.78 -3.63 15.53
CA ILE A 138 -17.39 -2.54 14.74
C ILE A 138 -18.32 -3.11 13.67
N ALA A 139 -17.92 -4.21 13.02
CA ALA A 139 -18.72 -4.85 11.98
C ALA A 139 -20.01 -5.52 12.51
N ASP A 140 -20.03 -5.93 13.80
CA ASP A 140 -21.24 -6.46 14.45
C ASP A 140 -21.39 -5.88 15.86
N PRO A 141 -21.97 -4.67 16.00
CA PRO A 141 -22.08 -3.96 17.27
C PRO A 141 -23.20 -4.46 18.18
N ARG A 142 -24.03 -5.41 17.76
CA ARG A 142 -25.26 -5.83 18.46
C ARG A 142 -25.06 -6.31 19.90
N LYS A 143 -23.84 -6.73 20.24
CA LYS A 143 -23.50 -7.25 21.58
C LYS A 143 -22.84 -6.22 22.50
N TYR A 144 -22.74 -4.98 22.05
CA TYR A 144 -21.98 -3.94 22.75
C TYR A 144 -22.86 -2.73 23.08
N THR A 145 -22.60 -2.08 24.18
CA THR A 145 -23.23 -0.80 24.53
C THR A 145 -22.62 0.33 23.70
N GLU A 146 -23.33 1.48 23.61
CA GLU A 146 -22.82 2.66 22.93
C GLU A 146 -21.48 3.14 23.51
N ALA A 147 -21.33 3.11 24.83
CA ALA A 147 -20.08 3.49 25.50
C ALA A 147 -18.91 2.56 25.11
N GLN A 148 -19.14 1.26 25.07
CA GLN A 148 -18.13 0.28 24.62
C GLN A 148 -17.77 0.51 23.15
N MET A 149 -18.74 0.80 22.29
CA MET A 149 -18.48 1.05 20.88
C MET A 149 -17.68 2.34 20.66
N LYS A 150 -17.97 3.41 21.42
CA LYS A 150 -17.14 4.64 21.38
C LYS A 150 -15.69 4.36 21.76
N ASP A 151 -15.45 3.56 22.79
CA ASP A 151 -14.10 3.16 23.21
C ASP A 151 -13.38 2.32 22.13
N VAL A 152 -14.08 1.36 21.54
CA VAL A 152 -13.53 0.52 20.46
C VAL A 152 -13.18 1.35 19.23
N ILE A 153 -14.07 2.24 18.79
CA ILE A 153 -13.85 3.13 17.64
C ILE A 153 -12.63 4.04 17.87
N ALA A 154 -12.48 4.57 19.10
CA ALA A 154 -11.36 5.43 19.44
C ALA A 154 -9.99 4.70 19.38
N LYS A 155 -9.98 3.38 19.58
CA LYS A 155 -8.76 2.54 19.59
C LYS A 155 -8.49 1.85 18.28
N ALA A 156 -9.54 1.54 17.51
CA ALA A 156 -9.43 0.81 16.27
C ALA A 156 -8.68 1.61 15.21
N LYS A 157 -7.86 0.91 14.42
CA LYS A 157 -7.31 1.47 13.18
C LYS A 157 -8.00 0.82 11.98
N PRO A 158 -8.50 1.62 11.03
CA PRO A 158 -9.06 1.09 9.81
C PRO A 158 -7.99 0.41 8.97
N ILE A 159 -8.39 -0.61 8.23
CA ILE A 159 -7.55 -1.24 7.22
C ILE A 159 -7.88 -0.60 5.88
N TYR A 160 -6.85 -0.11 5.20
CA TYR A 160 -6.89 0.26 3.79
C TYR A 160 -6.29 -0.89 2.99
N TYR A 161 -7.15 -1.62 2.26
CA TYR A 161 -6.74 -2.80 1.53
C TYR A 161 -6.44 -2.47 0.08
N LEU A 162 -5.26 -2.85 -0.39
CA LEU A 162 -4.80 -2.66 -1.76
C LEU A 162 -4.52 -4.01 -2.40
N SER A 163 -4.98 -4.20 -3.62
CA SER A 163 -4.71 -5.40 -4.40
C SER A 163 -4.14 -5.05 -5.76
N GLY A 164 -3.10 -5.76 -6.17
CA GLY A 164 -2.45 -5.58 -7.47
C GLY A 164 -2.51 -6.83 -8.33
N GLY A 165 -2.57 -6.65 -9.66
CA GLY A 165 -2.49 -7.76 -10.59
C GLY A 165 -3.61 -8.79 -10.44
N GLN A 166 -4.84 -8.33 -10.33
CA GLN A 166 -6.02 -9.19 -10.36
C GLN A 166 -6.12 -9.89 -11.72
N HIS A 167 -5.91 -9.13 -12.80
CA HIS A 167 -5.65 -9.71 -14.11
C HIS A 167 -4.15 -9.62 -14.38
N SER A 168 -3.55 -10.72 -14.73
CA SER A 168 -2.09 -10.82 -14.87
C SER A 168 -1.47 -9.91 -15.94
N PRO A 169 -2.16 -9.56 -17.05
CA PRO A 169 -1.67 -8.57 -18.00
C PRO A 169 -1.61 -7.13 -17.46
N GLU A 170 -2.26 -6.83 -16.34
CA GLU A 170 -2.19 -5.54 -15.66
C GLU A 170 -0.88 -5.46 -14.85
N THR A 171 0.22 -5.21 -15.53
CA THR A 171 1.56 -5.36 -14.96
C THR A 171 1.99 -4.23 -14.04
N GLY A 172 1.39 -3.05 -14.16
CA GLY A 172 1.76 -1.85 -13.39
C GLY A 172 1.51 -1.95 -11.88
N PRO A 173 0.32 -2.36 -11.42
CA PRO A 173 0.01 -2.40 -9.99
C PRO A 173 0.96 -3.24 -9.13
N PRO A 174 1.36 -4.48 -9.50
CA PRO A 174 2.35 -5.24 -8.74
C PRO A 174 3.70 -4.53 -8.60
N GLU A 175 4.17 -3.85 -9.65
CA GLU A 175 5.40 -3.07 -9.61
C GLU A 175 5.25 -1.86 -8.68
N MET A 176 4.20 -1.06 -8.85
CA MET A 176 3.92 0.13 -8.05
C MET A 176 3.78 -0.19 -6.56
N LEU A 177 3.13 -1.30 -6.20
CA LEU A 177 2.91 -1.68 -4.81
C LEU A 177 4.21 -2.01 -4.07
N MET A 178 5.26 -2.47 -4.75
CA MET A 178 6.58 -2.66 -4.13
C MET A 178 7.20 -1.32 -3.72
N GLU A 179 7.13 -0.31 -4.58
CA GLU A 179 7.63 1.03 -4.26
C GLU A 179 6.78 1.70 -3.17
N LEU A 180 5.46 1.57 -3.25
CA LEU A 180 4.57 2.09 -2.21
C LEU A 180 4.87 1.47 -0.85
N ALA A 181 5.09 0.16 -0.79
CA ALA A 181 5.46 -0.52 0.46
C ALA A 181 6.77 0.03 1.03
N TYR A 182 7.78 0.25 0.18
CA TYR A 182 9.02 0.89 0.60
C TYR A 182 8.77 2.28 1.21
N ARG A 183 8.02 3.14 0.51
CA ARG A 183 7.70 4.49 0.97
C ARG A 183 6.96 4.48 2.30
N LEU A 184 5.96 3.61 2.44
CA LEU A 184 5.23 3.43 3.70
C LEU A 184 6.13 3.05 4.87
N VAL A 185 7.22 2.33 4.63
CA VAL A 185 8.18 1.91 5.66
C VAL A 185 9.23 2.98 5.91
N ALA A 186 9.79 3.56 4.85
CA ALA A 186 11.02 4.34 4.89
C ALA A 186 10.81 5.85 4.98
N ASP A 187 9.72 6.40 4.43
CA ASP A 187 9.50 7.84 4.37
C ASP A 187 9.11 8.40 5.74
N ASP A 188 9.90 9.36 6.22
CA ASP A 188 9.72 10.02 7.52
C ASP A 188 8.95 11.35 7.40
N SER A 189 8.38 11.68 6.24
CA SER A 189 7.53 12.86 6.08
C SER A 189 6.27 12.79 6.94
N PRO A 190 5.69 13.95 7.34
CA PRO A 190 4.48 13.99 8.14
C PRO A 190 3.31 13.22 7.51
N MET A 191 3.21 13.18 6.19
CA MET A 191 2.18 12.43 5.47
C MET A 191 2.30 10.94 5.73
N TYR A 192 3.48 10.34 5.49
CA TYR A 192 3.67 8.90 5.69
C TYR A 192 3.65 8.50 7.16
N GLN A 193 4.14 9.37 8.06
CA GLN A 193 3.98 9.16 9.51
C GLN A 193 2.49 9.14 9.88
N GLY A 194 1.71 10.12 9.40
CA GLY A 194 0.26 10.17 9.64
C GLY A 194 -0.48 8.94 9.13
N ILE A 195 -0.09 8.40 7.97
CA ILE A 195 -0.66 7.14 7.44
C ILE A 195 -0.36 6.00 8.41
N ARG A 196 0.92 5.80 8.78
CA ARG A 196 1.32 4.72 9.71
C ARG A 196 0.64 4.81 11.06
N ASP A 197 0.43 6.02 11.57
CA ASP A 197 -0.14 6.24 12.90
C ASP A 197 -1.65 6.04 12.95
N ASN A 198 -2.35 6.14 11.83
CA ASN A 198 -3.80 6.10 11.80
C ASN A 198 -4.41 4.94 11.00
N VAL A 199 -3.64 4.28 10.15
CA VAL A 199 -4.14 3.26 9.21
C VAL A 199 -3.25 2.02 9.22
N ILE A 200 -3.84 0.86 9.02
CA ILE A 200 -3.14 -0.35 8.61
C ILE A 200 -3.28 -0.47 7.10
N VAL A 201 -2.20 -0.31 6.35
CA VAL A 201 -2.19 -0.57 4.92
C VAL A 201 -1.94 -2.05 4.70
N ALA A 202 -2.92 -2.75 4.12
CA ALA A 202 -2.85 -4.17 3.81
C ALA A 202 -2.71 -4.34 2.30
N ILE A 203 -1.56 -4.81 1.85
CA ILE A 203 -1.24 -4.96 0.44
C ILE A 203 -1.31 -6.44 0.05
N ASN A 204 -2.16 -6.81 -0.91
CA ASN A 204 -2.02 -8.03 -1.69
C ASN A 204 -1.20 -7.69 -2.94
N PRO A 205 0.09 -8.06 -2.98
CA PRO A 205 0.97 -7.59 -4.04
C PRO A 205 0.62 -8.13 -5.42
N VAL A 206 0.14 -9.37 -5.48
CA VAL A 206 -0.21 -10.08 -6.71
C VAL A 206 -1.40 -10.98 -6.41
N VAL A 207 -2.56 -10.60 -6.89
CA VAL A 207 -3.80 -11.37 -6.70
C VAL A 207 -3.74 -12.70 -7.45
N GLU A 208 -3.16 -12.69 -8.66
CA GLU A 208 -3.03 -13.87 -9.53
C GLU A 208 -1.55 -14.19 -9.80
N PRO A 209 -0.86 -14.86 -8.84
CA PRO A 209 0.56 -15.16 -8.96
C PRO A 209 0.93 -16.07 -10.13
N ASP A 210 0.08 -17.05 -10.44
CA ASP A 210 0.33 -18.03 -11.51
C ASP A 210 0.33 -17.35 -12.88
N GLY A 211 -0.66 -16.55 -13.14
CA GLY A 211 -0.76 -15.78 -14.37
C GLY A 211 0.30 -14.69 -14.46
N ARG A 212 0.65 -14.04 -13.32
CA ARG A 212 1.73 -13.06 -13.28
C ARG A 212 3.03 -13.63 -13.83
N ASP A 213 3.46 -14.79 -13.35
CA ASP A 213 4.72 -15.40 -13.77
C ASP A 213 4.67 -15.82 -15.25
N ARG A 214 3.51 -16.25 -15.75
CA ARG A 214 3.32 -16.53 -17.19
C ARG A 214 3.46 -15.28 -18.06
N ILE A 215 2.87 -14.17 -17.64
CA ILE A 215 2.97 -12.91 -18.37
C ILE A 215 4.41 -12.39 -18.35
N VAL A 216 5.08 -12.45 -17.21
CA VAL A 216 6.48 -12.02 -17.09
C VAL A 216 7.39 -12.86 -17.98
N ASP A 217 7.23 -14.18 -17.96
CA ASP A 217 7.99 -15.10 -18.79
C ASP A 217 7.73 -14.88 -20.30
N TRP A 218 6.46 -14.74 -20.67
CA TRP A 218 6.09 -14.42 -22.04
C TRP A 218 6.69 -13.08 -22.47
N TYR A 219 6.55 -12.03 -21.65
CA TYR A 219 7.08 -10.71 -21.95
C TYR A 219 8.60 -10.74 -22.17
N HIS A 220 9.36 -11.39 -21.29
CA HIS A 220 10.82 -11.43 -21.43
C HIS A 220 11.29 -12.25 -22.63
N ARG A 221 10.53 -13.25 -23.06
CA ARG A 221 10.84 -14.01 -24.27
C ARG A 221 10.46 -13.31 -25.57
N HIS A 222 9.42 -12.49 -25.55
CA HIS A 222 8.83 -11.89 -26.74
C HIS A 222 8.86 -10.35 -26.72
N LYS A 223 9.56 -9.74 -25.77
CA LYS A 223 9.70 -8.28 -25.78
C LYS A 223 10.30 -7.87 -27.12
N ILE A 224 9.54 -7.04 -27.81
CA ILE A 224 9.88 -6.55 -29.13
C ILE A 224 10.70 -5.27 -28.92
N ASP A 225 11.89 -5.21 -29.49
CA ASP A 225 12.61 -3.98 -29.69
C ASP A 225 11.80 -3.14 -30.71
N GLU A 226 11.78 -1.83 -30.58
CA GLU A 226 11.08 -0.92 -31.51
C GLU A 226 11.52 -1.13 -32.97
N THR A 227 12.68 -1.75 -33.16
CA THR A 227 13.24 -2.11 -34.48
C THR A 227 12.84 -3.50 -34.95
N ASP A 228 12.13 -4.28 -34.13
CA ASP A 228 11.78 -5.66 -34.43
C ASP A 228 10.44 -5.74 -35.19
N GLU A 229 10.49 -6.04 -36.47
CA GLU A 229 9.31 -6.22 -37.32
C GLU A 229 8.52 -7.51 -37.05
N ARG A 230 8.94 -8.33 -36.09
CA ARG A 230 8.21 -9.55 -35.71
C ARG A 230 6.90 -9.20 -35.02
N THR A 231 5.82 -9.22 -35.78
CA THR A 231 4.47 -8.90 -35.31
C THR A 231 3.68 -10.09 -34.79
N ASP A 232 4.25 -11.30 -34.85
CA ASP A 232 3.51 -12.54 -34.61
C ASP A 232 3.98 -13.26 -33.33
N SER A 233 3.88 -12.57 -32.19
CA SER A 233 4.12 -13.20 -30.88
C SER A 233 2.91 -13.98 -30.33
N GLY A 234 1.80 -14.00 -31.05
CA GLY A 234 0.57 -14.66 -30.62
C GLY A 234 -0.12 -14.04 -29.42
N GLY A 235 0.34 -12.88 -28.94
CA GLY A 235 -0.17 -12.23 -27.70
C GLY A 235 0.18 -12.97 -26.40
N PRO A 236 -0.07 -12.37 -25.24
CA PRO A 236 0.19 -13.01 -23.96
C PRO A 236 -0.78 -14.18 -23.73
N PRO A 237 -0.32 -15.28 -23.07
CA PRO A 237 -1.17 -16.40 -22.75
C PRO A 237 -2.27 -15.99 -21.78
N TYR A 238 -3.40 -16.70 -21.83
CA TYR A 238 -4.44 -16.56 -20.80
C TYR A 238 -3.83 -16.91 -19.42
N TRP A 239 -4.16 -16.15 -18.40
CA TRP A 239 -3.54 -16.29 -17.08
C TRP A 239 -3.96 -17.55 -16.31
N GLY A 240 -5.19 -18.04 -16.51
CA GLY A 240 -5.64 -19.28 -15.89
C GLY A 240 -5.08 -20.51 -16.64
N LYS A 241 -4.50 -21.45 -15.91
CA LYS A 241 -3.96 -22.69 -16.50
C LYS A 241 -5.03 -23.74 -16.74
N TYR A 242 -5.95 -23.85 -15.79
CA TYR A 242 -6.87 -24.97 -15.76
C TYR A 242 -8.29 -24.60 -16.20
N VAL A 243 -8.64 -23.33 -16.11
CA VAL A 243 -9.97 -22.83 -16.43
C VAL A 243 -9.87 -21.51 -17.16
N PHE A 244 -10.77 -21.29 -18.13
CA PHE A 244 -10.99 -20.00 -18.77
C PHE A 244 -12.07 -19.23 -18.00
N HIS A 245 -11.82 -19.04 -16.71
CA HIS A 245 -12.73 -18.33 -15.80
C HIS A 245 -12.00 -17.13 -15.20
N ASP A 246 -12.48 -15.95 -15.54
CA ASP A 246 -11.95 -14.69 -15.05
C ASP A 246 -12.17 -14.58 -13.53
N ASN A 247 -11.08 -14.41 -12.78
CA ASN A 247 -11.14 -14.28 -11.32
C ASN A 247 -11.94 -13.03 -10.87
N ASN A 248 -12.02 -12.01 -11.73
CA ASN A 248 -12.87 -10.83 -11.50
C ASN A 248 -14.35 -11.07 -11.86
N ARG A 249 -14.71 -12.28 -12.28
CA ARG A 249 -16.09 -12.76 -12.52
C ARG A 249 -16.43 -13.95 -11.64
N ASP A 250 -15.52 -14.34 -10.74
CA ASP A 250 -15.69 -15.49 -9.85
C ASP A 250 -16.58 -15.15 -8.63
N ILE A 251 -17.82 -14.77 -8.90
CA ILE A 251 -18.82 -14.43 -7.88
C ILE A 251 -19.17 -15.60 -6.95
N ASN A 252 -18.87 -16.83 -7.38
CA ASN A 252 -19.09 -18.04 -6.59
C ASN A 252 -17.88 -18.42 -5.73
N TYR A 253 -16.77 -17.67 -5.84
CA TYR A 253 -15.50 -17.93 -5.13
C TYR A 253 -15.02 -19.37 -5.34
N SER A 254 -15.06 -19.82 -6.59
CA SER A 254 -14.71 -21.21 -6.98
C SER A 254 -13.21 -21.43 -7.14
N GLN A 255 -12.45 -20.38 -7.45
CA GLN A 255 -11.00 -20.44 -7.59
C GLN A 255 -10.32 -20.34 -6.22
N LEU A 256 -9.17 -21.02 -6.05
CA LEU A 256 -8.42 -20.99 -4.78
C LEU A 256 -8.00 -19.55 -4.42
N THR A 257 -7.58 -18.77 -5.40
CA THR A 257 -7.18 -17.37 -5.24
C THR A 257 -8.29 -16.52 -4.67
N THR A 258 -9.48 -16.53 -5.29
CA THR A 258 -10.61 -15.71 -4.87
C THR A 258 -11.17 -16.16 -3.53
N LYS A 259 -11.16 -17.47 -3.26
CA LYS A 259 -11.57 -18.02 -1.96
C LYS A 259 -10.65 -17.55 -0.84
N ALA A 260 -9.34 -17.61 -1.02
CA ALA A 260 -8.36 -17.14 -0.02
C ALA A 260 -8.52 -15.63 0.27
N LEU A 261 -8.82 -14.83 -0.75
CA LEU A 261 -9.08 -13.39 -0.59
C LEU A 261 -10.38 -13.15 0.18
N LEU A 262 -11.46 -13.86 -0.15
CA LEU A 262 -12.72 -13.76 0.56
C LEU A 262 -12.58 -14.14 2.03
N ASP A 263 -11.91 -15.26 2.33
CA ASP A 263 -11.69 -15.72 3.70
C ASP A 263 -10.91 -14.64 4.50
N ARG A 264 -9.92 -14.03 3.88
CA ARG A 264 -9.17 -12.93 4.48
C ARG A 264 -10.03 -11.69 4.70
N TYR A 265 -10.82 -11.29 3.70
CA TYR A 265 -11.75 -10.16 3.80
C TYR A 265 -12.73 -10.34 4.96
N LEU A 266 -13.36 -11.51 5.05
CA LEU A 266 -14.33 -11.83 6.10
C LEU A 266 -13.70 -11.84 7.51
N GLN A 267 -12.43 -12.27 7.62
CA GLN A 267 -11.71 -12.28 8.89
C GLN A 267 -11.30 -10.86 9.35
N TRP A 268 -10.88 -10.02 8.42
CA TRP A 268 -10.26 -8.71 8.72
C TRP A 268 -11.18 -7.53 8.51
N ARG A 269 -12.23 -7.68 7.71
CA ARG A 269 -13.28 -6.69 7.49
C ARG A 269 -12.73 -5.30 7.18
N PRO A 270 -11.86 -5.14 6.16
CA PRO A 270 -11.32 -3.85 5.79
C PRO A 270 -12.45 -2.91 5.39
N PRO A 271 -12.54 -1.71 5.96
CA PRO A 271 -13.58 -0.76 5.60
C PRO A 271 -13.33 -0.04 4.26
N VAL A 272 -12.10 -0.12 3.74
CA VAL A 272 -11.69 0.43 2.44
C VAL A 272 -10.94 -0.63 1.65
N VAL A 273 -11.39 -0.82 0.39
CA VAL A 273 -10.81 -1.79 -0.56
C VAL A 273 -10.61 -1.10 -1.89
#